data_6f42608a74d62ba5963c71bb7dee92a2
#
_entry.id   6f42608a74d62ba5963c71bb7dee92a2
#
_cell.length_a   1.000
_cell.length_b   1.000
_cell.length_c   1.000
_cell.angle_alpha   90.00
_cell.angle_beta   90.00
_cell.angle_gamma   90.00
#
_symmetry.space_group_name_H-M   'P 1'
#
loop_
_entity.id
_entity.type
_entity.pdbx_description
1 polymer ?
#
loop_
_entity_poly.entity_id
_entity_poly.type
_entity_poly.pdbx_seq_one_letter_code
_entity_poly.pdbx_strand_id
1 'polypeptide(L)'
;MAAKIVKFNREARDAILRGVNILADAVTVTLGPKGRNVVLDKSFGAPNVTKDGVTVAKEVELEDKFENMGAQMVKEVASKTSDVAGDGTTTATVLARQIFAEGVKLVAAGHDPMTLKRGIDKAVSAIIGELKTLSKPTKDPKEIAQVGTIAANNDSTIGAVISEAMNKVGKEGVITVEEAKGLETTLNVVEGMQFDRGYLSPYFVTDPERMECVLEDAYLLIHEKKISTMKDILPILEQIAKSGKPFIIIAEDIEGEALATLVVNKIRGTLRCVAVKAPGFGDRRKAMLEDIAILTGGKLIAEELGIKLDNIALTDLGRAKRLVIDKDNTTIVDGAGKKADLEGRIKQIRAQTDETTSDYDREKLQERLAKLIGGVAVINVGAATEVEMKEKKARVEDALHATRAAVEEGIVPGGGVALLRSSAALEKLRVSEEEKWGVNIIKRVCEEPLRRIAINAGVEGSIALQKVKEGKGAFGFNAATEEYEDLLKAGVIDSAKVVRTALQNAASVASMLLTTEAMVAEKPEDKSAMPPMPGGGMGGMGGMGGMGGMGGMM
;
A
#
# COMPACT_ATOMS: atom_id res chain seq x y z
N MET A 1 14.28 10.44 31.95
CA MET A 1 14.64 9.96 30.60
C MET A 1 15.47 8.70 30.77
N ALA A 2 15.14 7.63 30.04
CA ALA A 2 15.92 6.41 30.07
C ALA A 2 17.33 6.65 29.52
N ALA A 3 18.34 5.98 30.09
CA ALA A 3 19.71 6.06 29.60
C ALA A 3 19.81 5.58 28.15
N LYS A 4 20.69 6.21 27.36
CA LYS A 4 20.90 5.83 25.95
C LYS A 4 22.25 5.10 25.82
N ILE A 5 22.28 4.12 24.91
CA ILE A 5 23.52 3.47 24.44
C ILE A 5 23.82 4.04 23.07
N VAL A 6 25.09 4.35 22.83
CA VAL A 6 25.54 4.90 21.54
C VAL A 6 26.58 3.95 20.97
N LYS A 7 26.40 3.55 19.69
CA LYS A 7 27.37 2.81 18.90
C LYS A 7 27.88 3.68 17.77
N PHE A 8 29.15 3.55 17.43
CA PHE A 8 29.80 4.37 16.42
C PHE A 8 30.50 3.54 15.35
N ASN A 9 30.81 4.16 14.24
CA ASN A 9 31.71 3.65 13.21
C ASN A 9 31.32 2.22 12.74
N ARG A 10 32.30 1.33 12.76
CA ARG A 10 32.16 -0.05 12.31
C ARG A 10 31.15 -0.82 13.13
N GLU A 11 31.13 -0.65 14.47
CA GLU A 11 30.19 -1.38 15.34
C GLU A 11 28.72 -1.04 15.00
N ALA A 12 28.44 0.23 14.70
CA ALA A 12 27.12 0.67 14.27
C ALA A 12 26.74 0.04 12.92
N ARG A 13 27.63 0.11 11.92
CA ARG A 13 27.39 -0.45 10.58
C ARG A 13 27.23 -1.97 10.58
N ASP A 14 28.03 -2.70 11.38
CA ASP A 14 27.94 -4.14 11.49
C ASP A 14 26.59 -4.56 12.13
N ALA A 15 26.10 -3.82 13.14
CA ALA A 15 24.80 -4.08 13.74
C ALA A 15 23.65 -3.83 12.72
N ILE A 16 23.69 -2.71 12.01
CA ILE A 16 22.74 -2.44 10.93
C ILE A 16 22.73 -3.58 9.90
N LEU A 17 23.93 -4.01 9.45
CA LEU A 17 24.07 -5.03 8.42
C LEU A 17 23.48 -6.38 8.85
N ARG A 18 23.65 -6.77 10.14
CA ARG A 18 23.02 -7.98 10.66
C ARG A 18 21.50 -7.87 10.61
N GLY A 19 20.92 -6.77 11.08
CA GLY A 19 19.47 -6.56 11.03
C GLY A 19 18.91 -6.55 9.60
N VAL A 20 19.58 -5.86 8.69
CA VAL A 20 19.25 -5.85 7.25
C VAL A 20 19.28 -7.26 6.66
N ASN A 21 20.30 -8.07 6.99
CA ASN A 21 20.43 -9.43 6.48
C ASN A 21 19.32 -10.35 7.00
N ILE A 22 19.00 -10.29 8.29
CA ILE A 22 17.97 -11.14 8.90
C ILE A 22 16.61 -10.89 8.24
N LEU A 23 16.22 -9.62 8.10
CA LEU A 23 14.96 -9.27 7.43
C LEU A 23 14.99 -9.68 5.96
N ALA A 24 16.06 -9.33 5.24
CA ALA A 24 16.16 -9.63 3.82
C ALA A 24 16.21 -11.13 3.51
N ASP A 25 16.81 -11.97 4.37
CA ASP A 25 16.80 -13.41 4.21
C ASP A 25 15.38 -13.98 4.34
N ALA A 26 14.60 -13.50 5.32
CA ALA A 26 13.20 -13.91 5.50
C ALA A 26 12.32 -13.51 4.29
N VAL A 27 12.55 -12.33 3.71
CA VAL A 27 11.76 -11.82 2.59
C VAL A 27 12.19 -12.43 1.24
N THR A 28 13.49 -12.61 1.02
CA THR A 28 14.05 -13.05 -0.28
C THR A 28 13.56 -14.43 -0.73
N VAL A 29 13.21 -15.31 0.21
CA VAL A 29 12.72 -16.68 -0.12
C VAL A 29 11.39 -16.66 -0.87
N THR A 30 10.64 -15.56 -0.83
CA THR A 30 9.35 -15.40 -1.52
C THR A 30 9.50 -14.98 -2.99
N LEU A 31 10.71 -14.56 -3.43
CA LEU A 31 10.92 -13.94 -4.75
C LEU A 31 10.78 -14.94 -5.91
N GLY A 32 9.99 -14.54 -6.91
CA GLY A 32 9.84 -15.24 -8.18
C GLY A 32 8.80 -16.37 -8.16
N PRO A 33 8.55 -17.02 -9.32
CA PRO A 33 7.46 -18.00 -9.47
C PRO A 33 7.62 -19.24 -8.60
N LYS A 34 8.87 -19.60 -8.28
CA LYS A 34 9.21 -20.71 -7.36
C LYS A 34 9.56 -20.23 -5.95
N GLY A 35 9.21 -18.99 -5.62
CA GLY A 35 9.28 -18.47 -4.26
C GLY A 35 8.46 -19.30 -3.28
N ARG A 36 8.87 -19.32 -2.00
CA ARG A 36 8.28 -20.16 -0.95
C ARG A 36 7.47 -19.33 0.01
N ASN A 37 6.53 -19.98 0.69
CA ASN A 37 5.75 -19.36 1.75
C ASN A 37 6.62 -19.14 3.00
N VAL A 38 6.29 -18.06 3.70
CA VAL A 38 6.77 -17.78 5.07
C VAL A 38 5.59 -17.94 6.02
N VAL A 39 5.83 -18.58 7.17
CA VAL A 39 4.83 -18.75 8.23
C VAL A 39 5.10 -17.69 9.29
N LEU A 40 4.09 -16.89 9.59
CA LEU A 40 4.14 -15.80 10.57
C LEU A 40 3.31 -16.17 11.78
N ASP A 41 3.88 -16.06 12.98
CA ASP A 41 3.16 -16.25 14.22
C ASP A 41 2.16 -15.12 14.45
N LYS A 42 1.05 -15.44 15.11
CA LYS A 42 0.06 -14.43 15.54
C LYS A 42 -0.19 -14.59 17.03
N SER A 43 -0.29 -13.46 17.72
CA SER A 43 -0.62 -13.43 19.15
C SER A 43 -1.96 -14.11 19.46
N PHE A 44 -2.89 -14.15 18.50
CA PHE A 44 -4.19 -14.82 18.60
C PHE A 44 -4.57 -15.44 17.25
N GLY A 45 -5.09 -16.68 17.26
CA GLY A 45 -5.55 -17.37 16.07
C GLY A 45 -4.49 -18.28 15.43
N ALA A 46 -4.75 -18.73 14.20
CA ALA A 46 -3.82 -19.56 13.45
C ALA A 46 -2.68 -18.72 12.85
N PRO A 47 -1.46 -19.29 12.70
CA PRO A 47 -0.37 -18.63 12.01
C PRO A 47 -0.77 -18.18 10.61
N ASN A 48 -0.22 -17.05 10.16
CA ASN A 48 -0.42 -16.57 8.81
C ASN A 48 0.61 -17.19 7.86
N VAL A 49 0.18 -17.65 6.69
CA VAL A 49 1.07 -18.21 5.66
C VAL A 49 0.98 -17.31 4.44
N THR A 50 2.11 -16.73 4.03
CA THR A 50 2.13 -15.75 2.96
C THR A 50 3.38 -15.87 2.08
N LYS A 51 3.27 -15.40 0.82
CA LYS A 51 4.40 -15.14 -0.09
C LYS A 51 4.62 -13.65 -0.30
N ASP A 52 3.76 -12.80 0.26
CA ASP A 52 3.90 -11.36 0.09
C ASP A 52 5.08 -10.83 0.92
N GLY A 53 6.03 -10.19 0.24
CA GLY A 53 7.25 -9.68 0.83
C GLY A 53 7.04 -8.53 1.82
N VAL A 54 6.04 -7.66 1.61
CA VAL A 54 5.76 -6.56 2.54
C VAL A 54 5.14 -7.07 3.82
N THR A 55 4.24 -8.05 3.75
CA THR A 55 3.66 -8.69 4.93
C THR A 55 4.74 -9.36 5.77
N VAL A 56 5.64 -10.13 5.14
CA VAL A 56 6.79 -10.72 5.85
C VAL A 56 7.67 -9.65 6.47
N ALA A 57 8.00 -8.59 5.74
CA ALA A 57 8.85 -7.52 6.26
C ALA A 57 8.23 -6.80 7.46
N LYS A 58 6.92 -6.57 7.45
CA LYS A 58 6.19 -5.89 8.54
C LYS A 58 6.23 -6.66 9.86
N GLU A 59 6.24 -7.98 9.82
CA GLU A 59 6.24 -8.84 11.02
C GLU A 59 7.62 -9.06 11.62
N VAL A 60 8.71 -8.76 10.89
CA VAL A 60 10.07 -8.93 11.42
C VAL A 60 10.38 -7.85 12.45
N GLU A 61 10.59 -8.27 13.70
CA GLU A 61 11.07 -7.45 14.81
C GLU A 61 12.18 -8.18 15.55
N LEU A 62 13.30 -7.49 15.82
CA LEU A 62 14.50 -8.10 16.40
C LEU A 62 14.71 -7.64 17.84
N GLU A 63 15.21 -8.56 18.67
CA GLU A 63 15.46 -8.32 20.10
C GLU A 63 16.54 -7.26 20.34
N ASP A 64 17.65 -7.31 19.59
CA ASP A 64 18.68 -6.28 19.63
C ASP A 64 18.19 -4.99 18.97
N LYS A 65 18.09 -3.91 19.75
CA LYS A 65 17.58 -2.62 19.28
C LYS A 65 18.39 -2.03 18.13
N PHE A 66 19.69 -2.27 18.05
CA PHE A 66 20.56 -1.76 16.99
C PHE A 66 20.38 -2.57 15.70
N GLU A 67 20.28 -3.88 15.80
CA GLU A 67 19.94 -4.74 14.65
C GLU A 67 18.53 -4.43 14.16
N ASN A 68 17.58 -4.24 15.08
CA ASN A 68 16.20 -3.89 14.74
C ASN A 68 16.11 -2.56 13.98
N MET A 69 16.92 -1.55 14.30
CA MET A 69 16.96 -0.31 13.50
C MET A 69 17.34 -0.60 12.04
N GLY A 70 18.31 -1.50 11.78
CA GLY A 70 18.65 -1.93 10.43
C GLY A 70 17.49 -2.62 9.71
N ALA A 71 16.81 -3.54 10.40
CA ALA A 71 15.63 -4.22 9.89
C ALA A 71 14.49 -3.23 9.58
N GLN A 72 14.19 -2.30 10.50
CA GLN A 72 13.13 -1.29 10.33
C GLN A 72 13.39 -0.37 9.12
N MET A 73 14.64 0.00 8.84
CA MET A 73 14.96 0.81 7.66
C MET A 73 14.68 0.07 6.35
N VAL A 74 14.95 -1.24 6.29
CA VAL A 74 14.62 -2.04 5.09
C VAL A 74 13.12 -2.35 5.02
N LYS A 75 12.44 -2.51 6.15
CA LYS A 75 10.99 -2.57 6.24
C LYS A 75 10.33 -1.31 5.62
N GLU A 76 10.91 -0.13 5.87
CA GLU A 76 10.45 1.12 5.25
C GLU A 76 10.63 1.10 3.72
N VAL A 77 11.72 0.50 3.19
CA VAL A 77 11.89 0.31 1.75
C VAL A 77 10.76 -0.50 1.14
N ALA A 78 10.42 -1.63 1.76
CA ALA A 78 9.33 -2.50 1.29
C ALA A 78 7.99 -1.77 1.34
N SER A 79 7.67 -1.11 2.46
CA SER A 79 6.42 -0.37 2.66
C SER A 79 6.26 0.77 1.65
N LYS A 80 7.28 1.61 1.46
CA LYS A 80 7.25 2.71 0.48
C LYS A 80 7.13 2.21 -0.95
N THR A 81 7.71 1.07 -1.27
CA THR A 81 7.59 0.49 -2.61
C THR A 81 6.17 -0.02 -2.84
N SER A 82 5.55 -0.66 -1.84
CA SER A 82 4.14 -1.03 -1.87
C SER A 82 3.23 0.19 -2.05
N ASP A 83 3.43 1.25 -1.26
CA ASP A 83 2.62 2.47 -1.30
C ASP A 83 2.61 3.15 -2.68
N VAL A 84 3.76 3.16 -3.39
CA VAL A 84 3.92 3.90 -4.66
C VAL A 84 3.60 3.04 -5.89
N ALA A 85 4.00 1.77 -5.86
CA ALA A 85 3.92 0.88 -7.01
C ALA A 85 3.03 -0.35 -6.78
N GLY A 86 2.64 -0.62 -5.54
CA GLY A 86 1.78 -1.72 -5.14
C GLY A 86 2.39 -3.11 -5.25
N ASP A 87 3.62 -3.20 -5.78
CA ASP A 87 4.36 -4.46 -5.98
C ASP A 87 5.87 -4.17 -5.93
N GLY A 88 6.71 -5.22 -6.07
CA GLY A 88 8.17 -5.11 -6.10
C GLY A 88 8.83 -4.97 -4.74
N THR A 89 8.13 -5.22 -3.66
CA THR A 89 8.58 -5.09 -2.27
C THR A 89 9.76 -6.01 -1.95
N THR A 90 9.69 -7.25 -2.40
CA THR A 90 10.78 -8.24 -2.27
C THR A 90 12.00 -7.83 -3.09
N THR A 91 11.82 -7.37 -4.32
CA THR A 91 12.90 -6.86 -5.18
C THR A 91 13.59 -5.67 -4.53
N ALA A 92 12.82 -4.71 -3.99
CA ALA A 92 13.35 -3.54 -3.31
C ALA A 92 14.18 -3.92 -2.07
N THR A 93 13.72 -4.89 -1.28
CA THR A 93 14.42 -5.44 -0.13
C THR A 93 15.76 -6.07 -0.53
N VAL A 94 15.77 -6.89 -1.58
CA VAL A 94 16.99 -7.52 -2.12
C VAL A 94 17.99 -6.48 -2.60
N LEU A 95 17.53 -5.46 -3.34
CA LEU A 95 18.36 -4.37 -3.82
C LEU A 95 18.95 -3.56 -2.66
N ALA A 96 18.14 -3.17 -1.67
CA ALA A 96 18.59 -2.38 -0.51
C ALA A 96 19.68 -3.13 0.29
N ARG A 97 19.43 -4.41 0.58
CA ARG A 97 20.43 -5.28 1.22
C ARG A 97 21.75 -5.28 0.47
N GLN A 98 21.69 -5.50 -0.85
CA GLN A 98 22.91 -5.65 -1.64
C GLN A 98 23.66 -4.33 -1.80
N ILE A 99 22.96 -3.21 -1.98
CA ILE A 99 23.59 -1.87 -2.00
C ILE A 99 24.33 -1.62 -0.69
N PHE A 100 23.66 -1.86 0.44
CA PHE A 100 24.27 -1.61 1.74
C PHE A 100 25.44 -2.58 2.03
N ALA A 101 25.29 -3.86 1.74
CA ALA A 101 26.34 -4.86 1.96
C ALA A 101 27.61 -4.59 1.13
N GLU A 102 27.47 -4.22 -0.15
CA GLU A 102 28.62 -3.84 -0.98
C GLU A 102 29.22 -2.51 -0.54
N GLY A 103 28.37 -1.53 -0.16
CA GLY A 103 28.83 -0.23 0.31
C GLY A 103 29.64 -0.31 1.60
N VAL A 104 29.19 -1.10 2.59
CA VAL A 104 29.91 -1.31 3.87
C VAL A 104 31.31 -1.88 3.64
N LYS A 105 31.51 -2.79 2.68
CA LYS A 105 32.83 -3.33 2.34
C LYS A 105 33.79 -2.23 1.85
N LEU A 106 33.28 -1.31 1.03
CA LEU A 106 34.08 -0.20 0.50
C LEU A 106 34.38 0.86 1.57
N VAL A 107 33.41 1.18 2.44
CA VAL A 107 33.66 2.07 3.59
C VAL A 107 34.68 1.47 4.54
N ALA A 108 34.61 0.16 4.81
CA ALA A 108 35.63 -0.54 5.61
C ALA A 108 37.03 -0.55 4.94
N ALA A 109 37.06 -0.49 3.60
CA ALA A 109 38.32 -0.34 2.83
C ALA A 109 38.84 1.13 2.77
N GLY A 110 38.14 2.08 3.39
CA GLY A 110 38.58 3.48 3.50
C GLY A 110 37.99 4.44 2.46
N HIS A 111 37.01 4.00 1.65
CA HIS A 111 36.30 4.91 0.73
C HIS A 111 35.33 5.82 1.49
N ASP A 112 35.26 7.09 1.08
CA ASP A 112 34.35 8.07 1.65
C ASP A 112 32.88 7.73 1.35
N PRO A 113 32.03 7.51 2.38
CA PRO A 113 30.65 7.11 2.20
C PRO A 113 29.81 8.17 1.46
N MET A 114 30.13 9.47 1.61
CA MET A 114 29.41 10.54 0.91
C MET A 114 29.71 10.54 -0.60
N THR A 115 30.93 10.22 -0.97
CA THR A 115 31.33 10.08 -2.38
C THR A 115 30.73 8.82 -3.01
N LEU A 116 30.72 7.70 -2.28
CA LEU A 116 30.01 6.50 -2.68
C LEU A 116 28.53 6.79 -2.94
N LYS A 117 27.86 7.51 -2.02
CA LYS A 117 26.46 7.92 -2.17
C LYS A 117 26.26 8.73 -3.45
N ARG A 118 27.10 9.74 -3.74
CA ARG A 118 26.99 10.52 -4.99
C ARG A 118 27.10 9.64 -6.24
N GLY A 119 27.99 8.66 -6.21
CA GLY A 119 28.13 7.68 -7.29
C GLY A 119 26.88 6.80 -7.46
N ILE A 120 26.32 6.34 -6.35
CA ILE A 120 25.06 5.56 -6.32
C ILE A 120 23.93 6.40 -6.91
N ASP A 121 23.71 7.64 -6.45
CA ASP A 121 22.63 8.52 -6.89
C ASP A 121 22.70 8.78 -8.41
N LYS A 122 23.90 9.05 -8.96
CA LYS A 122 24.12 9.23 -10.41
C LYS A 122 23.83 7.95 -11.19
N ALA A 123 24.27 6.80 -10.69
CA ALA A 123 24.04 5.50 -11.33
C ALA A 123 22.56 5.15 -11.38
N VAL A 124 21.82 5.32 -10.27
CA VAL A 124 20.38 5.11 -10.20
C VAL A 124 19.65 6.00 -11.19
N SER A 125 19.99 7.28 -11.26
CA SER A 125 19.39 8.21 -12.22
C SER A 125 19.62 7.77 -13.68
N ALA A 126 20.79 7.27 -14.03
CA ALA A 126 21.10 6.76 -15.35
C ALA A 126 20.30 5.50 -15.69
N ILE A 127 20.18 4.57 -14.75
CA ILE A 127 19.38 3.34 -14.93
C ILE A 127 17.90 3.66 -15.11
N ILE A 128 17.36 4.61 -14.34
CA ILE A 128 15.97 5.05 -14.48
C ILE A 128 15.71 5.64 -15.86
N GLY A 129 16.63 6.45 -16.38
CA GLY A 129 16.56 6.97 -17.73
C GLY A 129 16.53 5.86 -18.78
N GLU A 130 17.35 4.83 -18.63
CA GLU A 130 17.38 3.68 -19.55
C GLU A 130 16.14 2.79 -19.41
N LEU A 131 15.65 2.53 -18.19
CA LEU A 131 14.39 1.81 -17.96
C LEU A 131 13.22 2.48 -18.67
N LYS A 132 13.15 3.81 -18.64
CA LYS A 132 12.12 4.57 -19.35
C LYS A 132 12.22 4.38 -20.87
N THR A 133 13.45 4.26 -21.41
CA THR A 133 13.70 4.01 -22.83
C THR A 133 13.35 2.57 -23.24
N LEU A 134 13.60 1.60 -22.35
CA LEU A 134 13.27 0.19 -22.55
C LEU A 134 11.77 -0.10 -22.41
N SER A 135 11.06 0.74 -21.70
CA SER A 135 9.63 0.57 -21.42
C SER A 135 8.81 0.65 -22.69
N LYS A 136 7.84 -0.26 -22.83
CA LYS A 136 6.85 -0.28 -23.90
C LYS A 136 5.48 0.06 -23.34
N PRO A 137 4.73 1.02 -23.94
CA PRO A 137 3.37 1.30 -23.51
C PRO A 137 2.48 0.07 -23.62
N THR A 138 1.74 -0.23 -22.58
CA THR A 138 0.78 -1.33 -22.55
C THR A 138 -0.62 -0.80 -22.86
N LYS A 139 -1.25 -1.37 -23.89
CA LYS A 139 -2.63 -1.07 -24.33
C LYS A 139 -3.42 -2.33 -24.66
N ASP A 140 -2.75 -3.45 -24.85
CA ASP A 140 -3.36 -4.73 -25.23
C ASP A 140 -3.90 -5.42 -23.97
N PRO A 141 -5.19 -5.82 -23.94
CA PRO A 141 -5.77 -6.61 -22.85
C PRO A 141 -4.97 -7.88 -22.53
N LYS A 142 -4.30 -8.47 -23.51
CA LYS A 142 -3.46 -9.64 -23.32
C LYS A 142 -2.20 -9.32 -22.48
N GLU A 143 -1.54 -8.19 -22.75
CA GLU A 143 -0.38 -7.75 -21.96
C GLU A 143 -0.79 -7.40 -20.54
N ILE A 144 -1.95 -6.76 -20.39
CA ILE A 144 -2.56 -6.46 -19.08
C ILE A 144 -2.80 -7.74 -18.29
N ALA A 145 -3.39 -8.77 -18.92
CA ALA A 145 -3.62 -10.06 -18.28
C ALA A 145 -2.30 -10.75 -17.90
N GLN A 146 -1.25 -10.62 -18.73
CA GLN A 146 0.07 -11.19 -18.44
C GLN A 146 0.73 -10.51 -17.22
N VAL A 147 0.71 -9.19 -17.14
CA VAL A 147 1.20 -8.47 -15.94
C VAL A 147 0.47 -8.95 -14.69
N GLY A 148 -0.88 -8.97 -14.74
CA GLY A 148 -1.69 -9.44 -13.62
C GLY A 148 -1.40 -10.90 -13.25
N THR A 149 -1.14 -11.76 -14.23
CA THR A 149 -0.76 -13.17 -14.00
C THR A 149 0.58 -13.27 -13.27
N ILE A 150 1.60 -12.54 -13.73
CA ILE A 150 2.94 -12.57 -13.11
C ILE A 150 2.88 -12.05 -11.67
N ALA A 151 2.24 -10.90 -11.45
CA ALA A 151 2.09 -10.32 -10.11
C ALA A 151 1.23 -11.20 -9.17
N ALA A 152 0.30 -11.99 -9.74
CA ALA A 152 -0.50 -12.97 -9.01
C ALA A 152 0.21 -14.34 -8.82
N ASN A 153 1.52 -14.40 -8.85
CA ASN A 153 2.30 -15.65 -8.72
C ASN A 153 1.95 -16.72 -9.78
N ASN A 154 1.82 -16.31 -11.05
CA ASN A 154 1.43 -17.14 -12.20
C ASN A 154 -0.03 -17.66 -12.19
N ASP A 155 -0.92 -17.02 -11.45
CA ASP A 155 -2.35 -17.32 -11.50
C ASP A 155 -3.00 -16.59 -12.70
N SER A 156 -3.19 -17.32 -13.81
CA SER A 156 -3.80 -16.76 -15.02
C SER A 156 -5.27 -16.39 -14.87
N THR A 157 -5.97 -16.97 -13.89
CA THR A 157 -7.38 -16.66 -13.64
C THR A 157 -7.52 -15.26 -13.04
N ILE A 158 -6.61 -14.89 -12.13
CA ILE A 158 -6.53 -13.54 -11.55
C ILE A 158 -6.18 -12.52 -12.64
N GLY A 159 -5.16 -12.80 -13.47
CA GLY A 159 -4.77 -11.92 -14.57
C GLY A 159 -5.91 -11.66 -15.55
N ALA A 160 -6.68 -12.69 -15.91
CA ALA A 160 -7.83 -12.57 -16.80
C ALA A 160 -8.96 -11.70 -16.20
N VAL A 161 -9.30 -11.91 -14.92
CA VAL A 161 -10.34 -11.12 -14.23
C VAL A 161 -9.94 -9.65 -14.12
N ILE A 162 -8.67 -9.34 -13.81
CA ILE A 162 -8.18 -7.95 -13.75
C ILE A 162 -8.24 -7.30 -15.13
N SER A 163 -7.79 -7.98 -16.17
CA SER A 163 -7.85 -7.46 -17.55
C SER A 163 -9.31 -7.19 -17.98
N GLU A 164 -10.24 -8.09 -17.66
CA GLU A 164 -11.66 -7.89 -17.92
C GLU A 164 -12.22 -6.69 -17.15
N ALA A 165 -11.87 -6.56 -15.87
CA ALA A 165 -12.26 -5.42 -15.04
C ALA A 165 -11.78 -4.10 -15.65
N MET A 166 -10.49 -4.01 -16.01
CA MET A 166 -9.93 -2.81 -16.65
C MET A 166 -10.56 -2.48 -18.00
N ASN A 167 -10.93 -3.48 -18.79
CA ASN A 167 -11.64 -3.27 -20.05
C ASN A 167 -13.05 -2.71 -19.83
N LYS A 168 -13.76 -3.14 -18.77
CA LYS A 168 -15.12 -2.68 -18.48
C LYS A 168 -15.17 -1.25 -17.93
N VAL A 169 -14.26 -0.90 -17.02
CA VAL A 169 -14.27 0.43 -16.38
C VAL A 169 -13.35 1.44 -17.05
N GLY A 170 -12.47 0.99 -17.95
CA GLY A 170 -11.48 1.84 -18.63
C GLY A 170 -10.29 2.20 -17.74
N LYS A 171 -9.39 3.05 -18.28
CA LYS A 171 -8.13 3.42 -17.59
C LYS A 171 -8.34 4.23 -16.32
N GLU A 172 -9.32 5.11 -16.32
CA GLU A 172 -9.69 5.97 -15.19
C GLU A 172 -10.70 5.31 -14.24
N GLY A 173 -11.17 4.11 -14.58
CA GLY A 173 -12.16 3.39 -13.81
C GLY A 173 -11.57 2.80 -12.53
N VAL A 174 -12.42 2.67 -11.52
CA VAL A 174 -12.06 2.15 -10.21
C VAL A 174 -12.30 0.64 -10.18
N ILE A 175 -11.36 -0.10 -9.63
CA ILE A 175 -11.49 -1.54 -9.36
C ILE A 175 -11.24 -1.74 -7.87
N THR A 176 -12.18 -2.39 -7.20
CA THR A 176 -12.09 -2.79 -5.80
C THR A 176 -12.09 -4.30 -5.67
N VAL A 177 -11.49 -4.81 -4.61
CA VAL A 177 -11.43 -6.24 -4.32
C VAL A 177 -12.15 -6.52 -3.02
N GLU A 178 -13.15 -7.41 -3.07
CA GLU A 178 -13.99 -7.75 -1.94
C GLU A 178 -14.00 -9.25 -1.67
N GLU A 179 -14.40 -9.63 -0.48
CA GLU A 179 -14.60 -11.03 -0.09
C GLU A 179 -15.95 -11.52 -0.56
N ALA A 180 -15.98 -12.61 -1.34
CA ALA A 180 -17.22 -13.25 -1.73
C ALA A 180 -17.76 -14.13 -0.60
N LYS A 181 -19.08 -14.31 -0.57
CA LYS A 181 -19.71 -15.30 0.33
C LYS A 181 -19.65 -16.75 -0.22
N GLY A 182 -19.17 -16.90 -1.46
CA GLY A 182 -19.10 -18.17 -2.17
C GLY A 182 -17.68 -18.60 -2.50
N LEU A 183 -17.55 -19.73 -3.18
CA LEU A 183 -16.25 -20.31 -3.56
C LEU A 183 -15.65 -19.68 -4.82
N GLU A 184 -16.49 -19.11 -5.69
CA GLU A 184 -16.09 -18.60 -6.99
C GLU A 184 -15.72 -17.12 -6.92
N THR A 185 -14.67 -16.76 -7.66
CA THR A 185 -14.31 -15.35 -7.87
C THR A 185 -15.16 -14.78 -9.01
N THR A 186 -15.84 -13.67 -8.76
CA THR A 186 -16.76 -13.03 -9.72
C THR A 186 -16.41 -11.56 -9.91
N LEU A 187 -16.70 -11.03 -11.10
CA LEU A 187 -16.54 -9.62 -11.45
C LEU A 187 -17.91 -8.98 -11.67
N ASN A 188 -18.21 -7.96 -10.87
CA ASN A 188 -19.40 -7.14 -11.01
C ASN A 188 -19.01 -5.69 -11.31
N VAL A 189 -19.78 -5.02 -12.16
CA VAL A 189 -19.64 -3.57 -12.37
C VAL A 189 -20.86 -2.91 -11.79
N VAL A 190 -20.63 -1.96 -10.89
CA VAL A 190 -21.66 -1.21 -10.16
C VAL A 190 -21.47 0.29 -10.34
N GLU A 191 -22.51 1.05 -10.09
CA GLU A 191 -22.43 2.50 -10.10
C GLU A 191 -21.57 2.98 -8.90
N GLY A 192 -20.63 3.88 -9.16
CA GLY A 192 -19.71 4.34 -8.13
C GLY A 192 -18.67 5.30 -8.69
N MET A 193 -17.88 5.89 -7.81
CA MET A 193 -16.78 6.75 -8.19
C MET A 193 -15.71 6.82 -7.11
N GLN A 194 -14.50 7.22 -7.51
CA GLN A 194 -13.41 7.54 -6.59
C GLN A 194 -12.98 8.99 -6.76
N PHE A 195 -12.59 9.63 -5.66
CA PHE A 195 -11.97 10.95 -5.69
C PHE A 195 -10.77 11.01 -4.73
N ASP A 196 -9.85 11.91 -5.05
CA ASP A 196 -8.55 12.10 -4.42
C ASP A 196 -8.63 12.90 -3.11
N ARG A 197 -9.31 12.39 -2.12
CA ARG A 197 -9.33 12.88 -0.73
C ARG A 197 -9.56 11.71 0.22
N GLY A 198 -8.67 11.53 1.18
CA GLY A 198 -8.78 10.51 2.21
C GLY A 198 -9.33 11.04 3.52
N TYR A 199 -9.28 10.21 4.55
CA TYR A 199 -9.77 10.56 5.88
C TYR A 199 -8.95 11.69 6.53
N LEU A 200 -9.62 12.55 7.29
CA LEU A 200 -9.00 13.68 7.99
C LEU A 200 -8.22 13.28 9.25
N SER A 201 -8.40 12.07 9.73
CA SER A 201 -7.71 11.55 10.91
C SER A 201 -7.52 10.04 10.83
N PRO A 202 -6.33 9.52 11.15
CA PRO A 202 -6.07 8.07 11.24
C PRO A 202 -6.98 7.35 12.25
N TYR A 203 -7.54 8.06 13.22
CA TYR A 203 -8.47 7.48 14.19
C TYR A 203 -9.80 7.02 13.59
N PHE A 204 -10.12 7.40 12.35
CA PHE A 204 -11.27 6.87 11.62
C PHE A 204 -11.05 5.48 11.03
N VAL A 205 -9.83 5.01 10.94
CA VAL A 205 -9.46 3.70 10.40
C VAL A 205 -10.24 2.58 11.09
N THR A 206 -10.76 1.65 10.29
CA THR A 206 -11.47 0.44 10.75
C THR A 206 -10.66 -0.82 10.49
N ASP A 207 -9.77 -0.78 9.51
CA ASP A 207 -8.81 -1.83 9.16
C ASP A 207 -7.38 -1.31 9.33
N PRO A 208 -6.74 -1.56 10.49
CA PRO A 208 -5.38 -1.07 10.75
C PRO A 208 -4.29 -1.72 9.88
N GLU A 209 -4.52 -2.94 9.38
CA GLU A 209 -3.54 -3.63 8.54
C GLU A 209 -3.39 -2.91 7.19
N ARG A 210 -4.49 -2.35 6.67
CA ARG A 210 -4.57 -1.63 5.40
C ARG A 210 -4.58 -0.12 5.55
N MET A 211 -4.72 0.38 6.77
CA MET A 211 -4.92 1.80 7.06
C MET A 211 -6.15 2.36 6.30
N GLU A 212 -7.23 1.59 6.24
CA GLU A 212 -8.48 1.94 5.57
C GLU A 212 -9.64 2.10 6.54
N CYS A 213 -10.60 2.96 6.18
CA CYS A 213 -11.90 3.06 6.80
C CYS A 213 -12.94 2.45 5.85
N VAL A 214 -13.52 1.32 6.22
CA VAL A 214 -14.57 0.65 5.45
C VAL A 214 -15.91 0.80 6.16
N LEU A 215 -16.91 1.34 5.46
CA LEU A 215 -18.27 1.53 5.96
C LEU A 215 -19.27 0.85 5.04
N GLU A 216 -20.15 0.01 5.59
CA GLU A 216 -21.22 -0.70 4.87
C GLU A 216 -22.56 -0.03 5.11
N ASP A 217 -23.40 0.11 4.07
CA ASP A 217 -24.73 0.73 4.12
C ASP A 217 -24.73 2.14 4.77
N ALA A 218 -23.78 2.96 4.36
CA ALA A 218 -23.50 4.25 4.97
C ALA A 218 -24.39 5.39 4.47
N TYR A 219 -24.65 6.35 5.35
CA TYR A 219 -25.20 7.66 5.00
C TYR A 219 -24.07 8.63 4.64
N LEU A 220 -24.32 9.54 3.67
CA LEU A 220 -23.37 10.55 3.22
C LEU A 220 -23.97 11.95 3.42
N LEU A 221 -23.32 12.78 4.23
CA LEU A 221 -23.57 14.22 4.30
C LEU A 221 -22.62 14.92 3.32
N ILE A 222 -23.18 15.65 2.37
CA ILE A 222 -22.44 16.34 1.32
C ILE A 222 -22.67 17.85 1.53
N HIS A 223 -21.65 18.56 1.99
CA HIS A 223 -21.74 19.96 2.35
C HIS A 223 -20.73 20.83 1.61
N GLU A 224 -21.17 21.99 1.15
CA GLU A 224 -20.34 22.89 0.33
C GLU A 224 -19.26 23.61 1.14
N LYS A 225 -19.60 24.02 2.39
CA LYS A 225 -18.75 24.85 3.24
C LYS A 225 -18.00 24.03 4.27
N LYS A 226 -17.13 24.73 5.00
CA LYS A 226 -16.38 24.22 6.14
C LYS A 226 -17.26 23.99 7.36
N ILE A 227 -16.99 22.93 8.11
CA ILE A 227 -17.65 22.60 9.37
C ILE A 227 -16.62 22.68 10.50
N SER A 228 -16.77 23.63 11.40
CA SER A 228 -15.85 23.84 12.54
C SER A 228 -16.54 23.70 13.89
N THR A 229 -17.85 23.97 13.97
CA THR A 229 -18.62 23.90 15.21
C THR A 229 -19.47 22.64 15.27
N MET A 230 -19.50 22.01 16.44
CA MET A 230 -20.32 20.83 16.66
C MET A 230 -21.81 21.11 16.60
N LYS A 231 -22.22 22.31 17.01
CA LYS A 231 -23.63 22.72 17.08
C LYS A 231 -24.35 22.56 15.73
N ASP A 232 -23.66 22.83 14.62
CA ASP A 232 -24.26 22.83 13.29
C ASP A 232 -24.62 21.42 12.79
N ILE A 233 -23.89 20.40 13.25
CA ILE A 233 -24.10 19.00 12.84
C ILE A 233 -24.73 18.13 13.92
N LEU A 234 -24.94 18.65 15.14
CA LEU A 234 -25.48 17.87 16.24
C LEU A 234 -26.85 17.24 15.93
N PRO A 235 -27.82 17.96 15.34
CA PRO A 235 -29.14 17.38 15.05
C PRO A 235 -29.09 16.16 14.13
N ILE A 236 -28.20 16.19 13.12
CA ILE A 236 -28.04 15.06 12.19
C ILE A 236 -27.28 13.91 12.84
N LEU A 237 -26.28 14.19 13.67
CA LEU A 237 -25.54 13.14 14.37
C LEU A 237 -26.41 12.38 15.36
N GLU A 238 -27.34 13.04 16.03
CA GLU A 238 -28.34 12.37 16.90
C GLU A 238 -29.24 11.44 16.12
N GLN A 239 -29.69 11.83 14.91
CA GLN A 239 -30.47 10.98 14.04
C GLN A 239 -29.68 9.76 13.55
N ILE A 240 -28.41 9.98 13.18
CA ILE A 240 -27.48 8.91 12.77
C ILE A 240 -27.21 7.94 13.91
N ALA A 241 -26.93 8.45 15.12
CA ALA A 241 -26.73 7.62 16.31
C ALA A 241 -27.95 6.73 16.60
N LYS A 242 -29.17 7.28 16.49
CA LYS A 242 -30.42 6.51 16.65
C LYS A 242 -30.61 5.47 15.54
N SER A 243 -30.15 5.74 14.31
CA SER A 243 -30.26 4.78 13.20
C SER A 243 -29.28 3.61 13.31
N GLY A 244 -28.18 3.77 14.07
CA GLY A 244 -27.09 2.79 14.19
C GLY A 244 -26.27 2.56 12.91
N LYS A 245 -26.53 3.33 11.84
CA LYS A 245 -25.83 3.19 10.57
C LYS A 245 -24.53 3.98 10.51
N PRO A 246 -23.55 3.52 9.70
CA PRO A 246 -22.34 4.29 9.45
C PRO A 246 -22.60 5.61 8.73
N PHE A 247 -21.70 6.54 8.88
CA PHE A 247 -21.86 7.90 8.40
C PHE A 247 -20.54 8.51 7.89
N ILE A 248 -20.58 9.13 6.71
CA ILE A 248 -19.48 9.94 6.21
C ILE A 248 -19.91 11.40 6.07
N ILE A 249 -19.02 12.30 6.40
CA ILE A 249 -19.17 13.74 6.14
C ILE A 249 -18.15 14.12 5.06
N ILE A 250 -18.65 14.67 3.96
CA ILE A 250 -17.84 15.24 2.87
C ILE A 250 -18.13 16.75 2.86
N ALA A 251 -17.14 17.54 3.25
CA ALA A 251 -17.28 19.00 3.33
C ALA A 251 -16.00 19.70 2.84
N GLU A 252 -16.06 21.01 2.58
CA GLU A 252 -14.86 21.77 2.19
C GLU A 252 -13.68 21.51 3.12
N ASP A 253 -13.94 21.57 4.43
CA ASP A 253 -13.04 21.14 5.50
C ASP A 253 -13.86 20.79 6.74
N ILE A 254 -13.30 19.95 7.61
CA ILE A 254 -13.88 19.64 8.92
C ILE A 254 -12.75 19.75 9.93
N GLU A 255 -12.86 20.71 10.84
CA GLU A 255 -11.78 21.03 11.77
C GLU A 255 -12.29 21.40 13.16
N GLY A 256 -11.37 21.73 14.06
CA GLY A 256 -11.67 22.24 15.40
C GLY A 256 -12.52 21.29 16.24
N GLU A 257 -13.57 21.84 16.86
CA GLU A 257 -14.47 21.10 17.76
C GLU A 257 -15.22 19.98 17.01
N ALA A 258 -15.65 20.21 15.77
CA ALA A 258 -16.41 19.24 14.99
C ALA A 258 -15.57 17.98 14.73
N LEU A 259 -14.33 18.13 14.24
CA LEU A 259 -13.45 17.00 13.99
C LEU A 259 -13.10 16.25 15.28
N ALA A 260 -12.73 16.98 16.34
CA ALA A 260 -12.39 16.37 17.63
C ALA A 260 -13.54 15.53 18.20
N THR A 261 -14.78 16.05 18.11
CA THR A 261 -15.96 15.33 18.60
C THR A 261 -16.28 14.09 17.78
N LEU A 262 -16.14 14.14 16.44
CA LEU A 262 -16.31 12.96 15.59
C LEU A 262 -15.30 11.87 15.94
N VAL A 263 -14.02 12.23 16.12
CA VAL A 263 -12.95 11.30 16.51
C VAL A 263 -13.24 10.68 17.87
N VAL A 264 -13.61 11.47 18.89
CA VAL A 264 -13.93 10.96 20.23
C VAL A 264 -15.11 9.99 20.19
N ASN A 265 -16.19 10.32 19.47
CA ASN A 265 -17.36 9.43 19.35
C ASN A 265 -17.04 8.14 18.57
N LYS A 266 -16.16 8.22 17.57
CA LYS A 266 -15.65 7.03 16.85
C LYS A 266 -14.87 6.12 17.80
N ILE A 267 -13.91 6.68 18.58
CA ILE A 267 -13.09 5.92 19.55
C ILE A 267 -13.97 5.27 20.62
N ARG A 268 -15.00 5.99 21.10
CA ARG A 268 -15.96 5.47 22.08
C ARG A 268 -16.94 4.43 21.49
N GLY A 269 -16.94 4.22 20.19
CA GLY A 269 -17.88 3.30 19.52
C GLY A 269 -19.32 3.81 19.46
N THR A 270 -19.58 5.07 19.84
CA THR A 270 -20.92 5.68 19.82
C THR A 270 -21.38 5.96 18.39
N LEU A 271 -20.44 6.35 17.52
CA LEU A 271 -20.69 6.61 16.10
C LEU A 271 -19.68 5.83 15.24
N ARG A 272 -20.17 5.19 14.19
CA ARG A 272 -19.33 4.66 13.11
C ARG A 272 -19.25 5.73 12.02
N CYS A 273 -18.28 6.62 12.12
CA CYS A 273 -18.19 7.77 11.23
C CYS A 273 -16.78 8.01 10.69
N VAL A 274 -16.72 8.75 9.58
CA VAL A 274 -15.50 9.27 8.99
C VAL A 274 -15.76 10.68 8.44
N ALA A 275 -14.70 11.50 8.43
CA ALA A 275 -14.73 12.85 7.88
C ALA A 275 -13.68 12.96 6.77
N VAL A 276 -14.07 13.54 5.63
CA VAL A 276 -13.27 13.66 4.40
C VAL A 276 -13.42 15.06 3.82
N LYS A 277 -12.35 15.61 3.25
CA LYS A 277 -12.43 16.85 2.49
C LYS A 277 -13.11 16.63 1.14
N ALA A 278 -13.88 17.62 0.71
CA ALA A 278 -14.46 17.66 -0.63
C ALA A 278 -13.37 17.74 -1.71
N PRO A 279 -13.53 17.02 -2.83
CA PRO A 279 -12.61 17.11 -3.96
C PRO A 279 -12.74 18.44 -4.71
N GLY A 280 -11.62 18.89 -5.29
CA GLY A 280 -11.58 20.12 -6.09
C GLY A 280 -11.58 21.41 -5.27
N PHE A 281 -11.65 22.56 -5.97
CA PHE A 281 -11.63 23.91 -5.42
C PHE A 281 -12.64 24.80 -6.14
N GLY A 282 -13.21 25.80 -5.43
CA GLY A 282 -14.14 26.77 -6.02
C GLY A 282 -15.35 26.09 -6.68
N ASP A 283 -15.75 26.57 -7.86
CA ASP A 283 -16.93 26.06 -8.60
C ASP A 283 -16.79 24.58 -8.98
N ARG A 284 -15.56 24.10 -9.19
CA ARG A 284 -15.32 22.67 -9.46
C ARG A 284 -15.66 21.80 -8.26
N ARG A 285 -15.34 22.26 -7.05
CA ARG A 285 -15.71 21.54 -5.82
C ARG A 285 -17.22 21.38 -5.74
N LYS A 286 -17.97 22.46 -5.98
CA LYS A 286 -19.43 22.43 -6.00
C LYS A 286 -19.96 21.43 -7.02
N ALA A 287 -19.43 21.49 -8.25
CA ALA A 287 -19.83 20.58 -9.31
C ALA A 287 -19.52 19.09 -8.99
N MET A 288 -18.38 18.80 -8.35
CA MET A 288 -18.03 17.45 -7.93
C MET A 288 -18.89 16.98 -6.75
N LEU A 289 -19.23 17.85 -5.81
CA LEU A 289 -20.16 17.54 -4.73
C LEU A 289 -21.57 17.25 -5.24
N GLU A 290 -22.03 17.96 -6.28
CA GLU A 290 -23.29 17.66 -6.99
C GLU A 290 -23.24 16.28 -7.66
N ASP A 291 -22.11 15.93 -8.30
CA ASP A 291 -21.93 14.62 -8.92
C ASP A 291 -22.04 13.49 -7.87
N ILE A 292 -21.40 13.69 -6.69
CA ILE A 292 -21.50 12.75 -5.56
C ILE A 292 -22.94 12.67 -5.03
N ALA A 293 -23.64 13.80 -4.92
CA ALA A 293 -25.03 13.85 -4.45
C ALA A 293 -25.96 13.07 -5.38
N ILE A 294 -25.84 13.26 -6.69
CA ILE A 294 -26.62 12.55 -7.70
C ILE A 294 -26.31 11.03 -7.66
N LEU A 295 -25.03 10.67 -7.59
CA LEU A 295 -24.60 9.28 -7.52
C LEU A 295 -25.17 8.55 -6.29
N THR A 296 -25.27 9.23 -5.16
CA THR A 296 -25.68 8.64 -3.88
C THR A 296 -27.16 8.87 -3.55
N GLY A 297 -27.88 9.60 -4.41
CA GLY A 297 -29.28 9.93 -4.22
C GLY A 297 -29.54 10.91 -3.07
N GLY A 298 -28.52 11.63 -2.64
CA GLY A 298 -28.60 12.67 -1.62
C GLY A 298 -28.75 14.09 -2.22
N LYS A 299 -28.65 15.09 -1.33
CA LYS A 299 -28.67 16.51 -1.71
C LYS A 299 -27.35 17.17 -1.35
N LEU A 300 -26.87 18.05 -2.20
CA LEU A 300 -25.81 18.99 -1.82
C LEU A 300 -26.38 20.02 -0.85
N ILE A 301 -25.84 20.06 0.37
CA ILE A 301 -26.24 21.01 1.39
C ILE A 301 -25.43 22.30 1.18
N ALA A 302 -26.09 23.28 0.59
CA ALA A 302 -25.53 24.59 0.27
C ALA A 302 -26.50 25.70 0.72
N GLU A 303 -25.98 26.73 1.37
CA GLU A 303 -26.78 27.87 1.83
C GLU A 303 -27.43 28.63 0.67
N GLU A 304 -26.77 28.67 -0.49
CA GLU A 304 -27.32 29.29 -1.71
C GLU A 304 -28.61 28.59 -2.18
N LEU A 305 -28.75 27.30 -1.86
CA LEU A 305 -29.96 26.53 -2.14
C LEU A 305 -31.02 26.65 -1.02
N GLY A 306 -30.75 27.47 0.00
CA GLY A 306 -31.64 27.68 1.14
C GLY A 306 -31.61 26.55 2.17
N ILE A 307 -30.68 25.61 2.06
CA ILE A 307 -30.59 24.44 2.94
C ILE A 307 -29.51 24.69 3.99
N LYS A 308 -29.90 24.74 5.27
CA LYS A 308 -28.99 24.89 6.40
C LYS A 308 -28.72 23.54 7.07
N LEU A 309 -27.50 23.38 7.62
CA LEU A 309 -27.07 22.14 8.29
C LEU A 309 -27.95 21.73 9.49
N ASP A 310 -28.51 22.68 10.22
CA ASP A 310 -29.35 22.46 11.39
C ASP A 310 -30.75 21.88 11.05
N ASN A 311 -31.19 21.98 9.79
CA ASN A 311 -32.51 21.56 9.32
C ASN A 311 -32.50 20.32 8.42
N ILE A 312 -31.41 19.55 8.41
CA ILE A 312 -31.23 18.37 7.57
C ILE A 312 -31.94 17.15 8.17
N ALA A 313 -32.61 16.39 7.35
CA ALA A 313 -33.18 15.09 7.70
C ALA A 313 -32.37 13.94 7.06
N LEU A 314 -32.55 12.73 7.57
CA LEU A 314 -31.93 11.51 6.99
C LEU A 314 -32.29 11.29 5.50
N THR A 315 -33.42 11.83 5.06
CA THR A 315 -33.89 11.76 3.65
C THR A 315 -33.10 12.67 2.71
N ASP A 316 -32.36 13.64 3.23
CA ASP A 316 -31.52 14.55 2.44
C ASP A 316 -30.10 14.01 2.26
N LEU A 317 -29.74 13.00 3.06
CA LEU A 317 -28.45 12.33 2.99
C LEU A 317 -28.36 11.37 1.80
N GLY A 318 -27.21 11.33 1.18
CA GLY A 318 -26.86 10.27 0.23
C GLY A 318 -26.70 8.92 0.92
N ARG A 319 -26.74 7.85 0.12
CA ARG A 319 -26.50 6.48 0.57
C ARG A 319 -25.57 5.76 -0.38
N ALA A 320 -24.73 4.89 0.17
CA ALA A 320 -23.95 3.96 -0.60
C ALA A 320 -23.88 2.62 0.13
N LYS A 321 -23.85 1.56 -0.64
CA LYS A 321 -23.74 0.20 -0.09
C LYS A 321 -22.41 0.00 0.60
N ARG A 322 -21.32 0.57 0.04
CA ARG A 322 -19.99 0.49 0.63
C ARG A 322 -19.18 1.76 0.35
N LEU A 323 -18.38 2.15 1.33
CA LEU A 323 -17.38 3.21 1.22
C LEU A 323 -16.03 2.64 1.65
N VAL A 324 -14.99 2.93 0.88
CA VAL A 324 -13.60 2.60 1.22
C VAL A 324 -12.80 3.90 1.18
N ILE A 325 -12.23 4.27 2.33
CA ILE A 325 -11.49 5.52 2.49
C ILE A 325 -10.09 5.18 3.00
N ASP A 326 -9.09 5.48 2.20
CA ASP A 326 -7.68 5.44 2.60
C ASP A 326 -7.16 6.84 2.98
N LYS A 327 -5.85 7.01 3.13
CA LYS A 327 -5.24 8.30 3.46
C LYS A 327 -5.34 9.33 2.33
N ASP A 328 -5.48 8.88 1.09
CA ASP A 328 -5.39 9.71 -0.12
C ASP A 328 -6.70 9.75 -0.92
N ASN A 329 -7.53 8.70 -0.82
CA ASN A 329 -8.70 8.49 -1.67
C ASN A 329 -9.96 8.13 -0.90
N THR A 330 -11.11 8.45 -1.49
CA THR A 330 -12.43 7.98 -1.07
C THR A 330 -13.14 7.31 -2.25
N THR A 331 -13.50 6.06 -2.11
CA THR A 331 -14.23 5.25 -3.10
C THR A 331 -15.65 5.01 -2.63
N ILE A 332 -16.61 5.39 -3.46
CA ILE A 332 -18.05 5.15 -3.28
C ILE A 332 -18.43 3.98 -4.20
N VAL A 333 -18.96 2.91 -3.61
CA VAL A 333 -19.37 1.70 -4.33
C VAL A 333 -20.87 1.51 -4.17
N ASP A 334 -21.57 1.32 -5.29
CA ASP A 334 -23.01 1.08 -5.35
C ASP A 334 -23.81 2.20 -4.65
N GLY A 335 -23.73 3.41 -5.22
CA GLY A 335 -24.48 4.58 -4.76
C GLY A 335 -25.98 4.41 -5.02
N ALA A 336 -26.82 4.88 -4.09
CA ALA A 336 -28.28 4.72 -4.16
C ALA A 336 -28.99 5.74 -5.08
N GLY A 337 -28.25 6.47 -5.91
CA GLY A 337 -28.78 7.42 -6.88
C GLY A 337 -29.63 6.75 -7.95
N LYS A 338 -30.58 7.49 -8.53
CA LYS A 338 -31.38 6.97 -9.62
C LYS A 338 -30.58 7.01 -10.92
N LYS A 339 -30.57 5.91 -11.65
CA LYS A 339 -29.86 5.77 -12.92
C LYS A 339 -30.23 6.86 -13.94
N ALA A 340 -31.51 7.24 -13.99
CA ALA A 340 -31.98 8.32 -14.87
C ALA A 340 -31.36 9.69 -14.54
N ASP A 341 -31.18 10.00 -13.24
CA ASP A 341 -30.57 11.26 -12.80
C ASP A 341 -29.08 11.27 -13.14
N LEU A 342 -28.39 10.13 -12.97
CA LEU A 342 -26.99 9.95 -13.33
C LEU A 342 -26.78 10.08 -14.85
N GLU A 343 -27.62 9.44 -15.66
CA GLU A 343 -27.58 9.58 -17.12
C GLU A 343 -27.85 11.03 -17.58
N GLY A 344 -28.78 11.72 -16.90
CA GLY A 344 -29.04 13.15 -17.13
C GLY A 344 -27.80 14.00 -16.84
N ARG A 345 -27.10 13.73 -15.72
CA ARG A 345 -25.87 14.43 -15.36
C ARG A 345 -24.74 14.17 -16.36
N ILE A 346 -24.57 12.93 -16.79
CA ILE A 346 -23.61 12.55 -17.84
C ILE A 346 -23.84 13.33 -19.13
N LYS A 347 -25.10 13.44 -19.58
CA LYS A 347 -25.46 14.22 -20.77
C LYS A 347 -25.14 15.70 -20.60
N GLN A 348 -25.43 16.27 -19.42
CA GLN A 348 -25.10 17.66 -19.10
C GLN A 348 -23.59 17.93 -19.17
N ILE A 349 -22.76 17.08 -18.57
CA ILE A 349 -21.30 17.23 -18.60
C ILE A 349 -20.77 17.09 -20.03
N ARG A 350 -21.31 16.18 -20.84
CA ARG A 350 -20.93 16.06 -22.26
C ARG A 350 -21.21 17.33 -23.03
N ALA A 351 -22.40 17.90 -22.88
CA ALA A 351 -22.75 19.17 -23.51
C ALA A 351 -21.77 20.30 -23.10
N GLN A 352 -21.47 20.42 -21.81
CA GLN A 352 -20.46 21.36 -21.31
C GLN A 352 -19.06 21.13 -21.91
N THR A 353 -18.67 19.87 -22.11
CA THR A 353 -17.37 19.50 -22.72
C THR A 353 -17.31 19.94 -24.19
N ASP A 354 -18.44 19.85 -24.92
CA ASP A 354 -18.51 20.24 -26.33
C ASP A 354 -18.59 21.75 -26.49
N GLU A 355 -19.21 22.47 -25.58
CA GLU A 355 -19.38 23.92 -25.59
C GLU A 355 -18.15 24.71 -25.14
N THR A 356 -17.31 24.13 -24.27
CA THR A 356 -16.16 24.86 -23.72
C THR A 356 -15.08 25.13 -24.75
N THR A 357 -14.56 26.35 -24.75
CA THR A 357 -13.43 26.79 -25.59
C THR A 357 -12.07 26.62 -24.89
N SER A 358 -12.07 26.36 -23.61
CA SER A 358 -10.87 26.18 -22.80
C SER A 358 -10.43 24.72 -22.85
N ASP A 359 -9.22 24.42 -23.32
CA ASP A 359 -8.67 23.08 -23.35
C ASP A 359 -8.51 22.50 -21.94
N TYR A 360 -8.15 23.35 -20.96
CA TYR A 360 -8.03 22.95 -19.57
C TYR A 360 -9.39 22.58 -18.94
N ASP A 361 -10.45 23.36 -19.21
CA ASP A 361 -11.78 23.04 -18.70
C ASP A 361 -12.35 21.80 -19.38
N ARG A 362 -12.07 21.63 -20.68
CA ARG A 362 -12.42 20.43 -21.43
C ARG A 362 -11.79 19.18 -20.81
N GLU A 363 -10.49 19.23 -20.50
CA GLU A 363 -9.79 18.13 -19.82
C GLU A 363 -10.45 17.79 -18.47
N LYS A 364 -10.75 18.78 -17.65
CA LYS A 364 -11.38 18.59 -16.33
C LYS A 364 -12.83 18.10 -16.40
N LEU A 365 -13.57 18.50 -17.40
CA LEU A 365 -14.91 17.96 -17.66
C LEU A 365 -14.84 16.49 -18.12
N GLN A 366 -13.87 16.16 -18.97
CA GLN A 366 -13.63 14.77 -19.40
C GLN A 366 -13.23 13.87 -18.24
N GLU A 367 -12.38 14.35 -17.32
CA GLU A 367 -12.03 13.65 -16.08
C GLU A 367 -13.27 13.34 -15.21
N ARG A 368 -14.13 14.33 -15.00
CA ARG A 368 -15.40 14.14 -14.26
C ARG A 368 -16.32 13.14 -14.96
N LEU A 369 -16.43 13.27 -16.28
CA LEU A 369 -17.24 12.39 -17.12
C LEU A 369 -16.76 10.93 -17.01
N ALA A 370 -15.45 10.71 -17.10
CA ALA A 370 -14.84 9.39 -16.98
C ALA A 370 -15.13 8.74 -15.61
N LYS A 371 -15.03 9.51 -14.52
CA LYS A 371 -15.34 9.04 -13.16
C LYS A 371 -16.81 8.62 -12.99
N LEU A 372 -17.75 9.29 -13.64
CA LEU A 372 -19.17 8.96 -13.55
C LEU A 372 -19.58 7.79 -14.48
N ILE A 373 -18.98 7.70 -15.68
CA ILE A 373 -19.32 6.65 -16.67
C ILE A 373 -18.66 5.32 -16.31
N GLY A 374 -17.41 5.36 -15.84
CA GLY A 374 -16.60 4.16 -15.60
C GLY A 374 -17.19 3.25 -14.52
N GLY A 375 -17.91 3.79 -13.56
CA GLY A 375 -18.41 3.03 -12.41
C GLY A 375 -17.26 2.43 -11.58
N VAL A 376 -17.59 1.41 -10.80
CA VAL A 376 -16.63 0.63 -10.01
C VAL A 376 -16.76 -0.84 -10.39
N ALA A 377 -15.64 -1.43 -10.82
CA ALA A 377 -15.55 -2.88 -10.98
C ALA A 377 -15.22 -3.51 -9.62
N VAL A 378 -16.07 -4.40 -9.14
CA VAL A 378 -15.90 -5.12 -7.87
C VAL A 378 -15.50 -6.55 -8.17
N ILE A 379 -14.26 -6.91 -7.83
CA ILE A 379 -13.78 -8.29 -7.90
C ILE A 379 -14.08 -8.95 -6.55
N ASN A 380 -15.08 -9.84 -6.53
CA ASN A 380 -15.44 -10.61 -5.35
C ASN A 380 -14.63 -11.90 -5.33
N VAL A 381 -13.68 -12.00 -4.42
CA VAL A 381 -12.76 -13.14 -4.32
C VAL A 381 -13.42 -14.27 -3.53
N GLY A 382 -13.54 -15.44 -4.14
CA GLY A 382 -14.09 -16.65 -3.51
C GLY A 382 -12.98 -17.64 -3.12
N ALA A 383 -13.15 -18.30 -1.95
CA ALA A 383 -12.28 -19.38 -1.49
C ALA A 383 -13.01 -20.31 -0.51
N ALA A 384 -12.43 -21.49 -0.23
CA ALA A 384 -13.02 -22.48 0.64
C ALA A 384 -12.85 -22.17 2.14
N THR A 385 -11.79 -21.45 2.51
CA THR A 385 -11.47 -21.09 3.89
C THR A 385 -11.18 -19.59 4.00
N GLU A 386 -11.36 -19.03 5.20
CA GLU A 386 -11.05 -17.62 5.47
C GLU A 386 -9.57 -17.29 5.26
N VAL A 387 -8.67 -18.21 5.60
CA VAL A 387 -7.22 -18.04 5.40
C VAL A 387 -6.89 -17.97 3.92
N GLU A 388 -7.43 -18.90 3.11
CA GLU A 388 -7.26 -18.90 1.65
C GLU A 388 -7.88 -17.66 1.01
N MET A 389 -9.04 -17.22 1.51
CA MET A 389 -9.72 -16.01 1.05
C MET A 389 -8.84 -14.77 1.21
N LYS A 390 -8.27 -14.58 2.40
CA LYS A 390 -7.39 -13.44 2.70
C LYS A 390 -6.13 -13.46 1.84
N GLU A 391 -5.51 -14.63 1.67
CA GLU A 391 -4.33 -14.79 0.83
C GLU A 391 -4.64 -14.49 -0.65
N LYS A 392 -5.72 -15.06 -1.17
CA LYS A 392 -6.13 -14.85 -2.55
C LYS A 392 -6.53 -13.39 -2.82
N LYS A 393 -7.21 -12.74 -1.86
CA LYS A 393 -7.57 -11.33 -1.94
C LYS A 393 -6.31 -10.45 -2.01
N ALA A 394 -5.33 -10.67 -1.13
CA ALA A 394 -4.06 -9.93 -1.17
C ALA A 394 -3.36 -10.09 -2.52
N ARG A 395 -3.29 -11.31 -3.06
CA ARG A 395 -2.73 -11.57 -4.41
C ARG A 395 -3.45 -10.83 -5.52
N VAL A 396 -4.79 -10.75 -5.47
CA VAL A 396 -5.58 -9.99 -6.46
C VAL A 396 -5.29 -8.49 -6.34
N GLU A 397 -5.14 -7.96 -5.14
CA GLU A 397 -4.82 -6.56 -4.90
C GLU A 397 -3.42 -6.21 -5.41
N ASP A 398 -2.40 -7.02 -5.12
CA ASP A 398 -1.03 -6.84 -5.62
C ASP A 398 -1.00 -6.87 -7.15
N ALA A 399 -1.69 -7.86 -7.75
CA ALA A 399 -1.80 -7.96 -9.20
C ALA A 399 -2.52 -6.76 -9.84
N LEU A 400 -3.54 -6.23 -9.18
CA LEU A 400 -4.25 -5.02 -9.62
C LEU A 400 -3.34 -3.79 -9.60
N HIS A 401 -2.57 -3.61 -8.52
CA HIS A 401 -1.63 -2.50 -8.38
C HIS A 401 -0.51 -2.57 -9.42
N ALA A 402 0.10 -3.75 -9.61
CA ALA A 402 1.13 -3.97 -10.63
C ALA A 402 0.59 -3.69 -12.05
N THR A 403 -0.65 -4.09 -12.31
CA THR A 403 -1.30 -3.86 -13.61
C THR A 403 -1.57 -2.38 -13.86
N ARG A 404 -2.06 -1.63 -12.86
CA ARG A 404 -2.20 -0.17 -12.94
C ARG A 404 -0.86 0.50 -13.20
N ALA A 405 0.17 0.12 -12.45
CA ALA A 405 1.53 0.64 -12.63
C ALA A 405 2.06 0.37 -14.05
N ALA A 406 1.72 -0.77 -14.66
CA ALA A 406 2.10 -1.10 -16.03
C ALA A 406 1.34 -0.25 -17.08
N VAL A 407 0.09 0.08 -16.82
CA VAL A 407 -0.68 1.00 -17.69
C VAL A 407 -0.14 2.41 -17.63
N GLU A 408 0.36 2.85 -16.47
CA GLU A 408 0.92 4.20 -16.27
C GLU A 408 2.29 4.39 -16.93
N GLU A 409 3.26 3.50 -16.69
CA GLU A 409 4.65 3.67 -17.14
C GLU A 409 5.11 2.61 -18.16
N GLY A 410 4.22 1.71 -18.57
CA GLY A 410 4.54 0.65 -19.52
C GLY A 410 5.17 -0.60 -18.88
N ILE A 411 5.56 -1.52 -19.75
CA ILE A 411 6.13 -2.82 -19.39
C ILE A 411 7.58 -2.96 -19.83
N VAL A 412 8.32 -3.77 -19.11
CA VAL A 412 9.72 -4.16 -19.37
C VAL A 412 9.86 -5.68 -19.28
N PRO A 413 10.95 -6.29 -19.82
CA PRO A 413 11.22 -7.70 -19.58
C PRO A 413 11.34 -8.00 -18.09
N GLY A 414 10.62 -9.03 -17.63
CA GLY A 414 10.62 -9.44 -16.23
C GLY A 414 11.86 -10.24 -15.81
N GLY A 415 11.76 -10.97 -14.71
CA GLY A 415 12.81 -11.88 -14.24
C GLY A 415 14.14 -11.20 -13.88
N GLY A 416 14.14 -9.89 -13.59
CA GLY A 416 15.34 -9.10 -13.31
C GLY A 416 16.12 -8.67 -14.55
N VAL A 417 15.67 -9.03 -15.75
CA VAL A 417 16.38 -8.73 -17.03
C VAL A 417 16.39 -7.23 -17.30
N ALA A 418 15.32 -6.50 -17.02
CA ALA A 418 15.26 -5.06 -17.25
C ALA A 418 16.37 -4.30 -16.52
N LEU A 419 16.61 -4.58 -15.24
CA LEU A 419 17.71 -3.98 -14.46
C LEU A 419 19.07 -4.37 -15.01
N LEU A 420 19.26 -5.64 -15.35
CA LEU A 420 20.51 -6.13 -15.95
C LEU A 420 20.81 -5.39 -17.26
N ARG A 421 19.84 -5.23 -18.16
CA ARG A 421 20.04 -4.53 -19.44
C ARG A 421 20.26 -3.04 -19.24
N SER A 422 19.53 -2.42 -18.33
CA SER A 422 19.68 -0.99 -18.02
C SER A 422 21.06 -0.66 -17.44
N SER A 423 21.76 -1.62 -16.84
CA SER A 423 23.10 -1.42 -16.31
C SER A 423 24.15 -1.03 -17.38
N ALA A 424 23.87 -1.30 -18.66
CA ALA A 424 24.72 -0.86 -19.77
C ALA A 424 24.83 0.67 -19.90
N ALA A 425 23.83 1.44 -19.41
CA ALA A 425 23.88 2.90 -19.36
C ALA A 425 25.02 3.41 -18.49
N LEU A 426 25.45 2.64 -17.48
CA LEU A 426 26.52 2.99 -16.56
C LEU A 426 27.88 3.07 -17.23
N GLU A 427 28.10 2.38 -18.34
CA GLU A 427 29.36 2.40 -19.09
C GLU A 427 29.62 3.75 -19.77
N LYS A 428 28.56 4.49 -20.05
CA LYS A 428 28.62 5.83 -20.66
C LYS A 428 28.60 6.97 -19.63
N LEU A 429 28.44 6.62 -18.35
CA LEU A 429 28.26 7.60 -17.29
C LEU A 429 29.61 8.26 -16.93
N ARG A 430 29.67 9.60 -17.04
CA ARG A 430 30.84 10.37 -16.66
C ARG A 430 30.79 10.73 -15.19
N VAL A 431 31.71 10.20 -14.40
CA VAL A 431 31.85 10.42 -12.96
C VAL A 431 33.33 10.53 -12.58
N SER A 432 33.63 11.06 -11.40
CA SER A 432 35.01 11.05 -10.85
C SER A 432 35.47 9.61 -10.55
N GLU A 433 36.79 9.41 -10.45
CA GLU A 433 37.35 8.09 -10.12
C GLU A 433 36.82 7.55 -8.78
N GLU A 434 36.63 8.42 -7.81
CA GLU A 434 36.09 8.05 -6.50
C GLU A 434 34.60 7.67 -6.56
N GLU A 435 33.79 8.39 -7.36
CA GLU A 435 32.36 8.08 -7.55
C GLU A 435 32.15 6.78 -8.32
N LYS A 436 33.14 6.33 -9.13
CA LYS A 436 33.07 5.05 -9.85
C LYS A 436 32.80 3.86 -8.95
N TRP A 437 33.28 3.89 -7.71
CA TRP A 437 32.99 2.84 -6.74
C TRP A 437 31.50 2.74 -6.43
N GLY A 438 30.82 3.86 -6.25
CA GLY A 438 29.36 3.89 -6.08
C GLY A 438 28.62 3.40 -7.31
N VAL A 439 29.07 3.76 -8.51
CA VAL A 439 28.51 3.26 -9.77
C VAL A 439 28.67 1.73 -9.90
N ASN A 440 29.85 1.21 -9.53
CA ASN A 440 30.12 -0.23 -9.56
C ASN A 440 29.25 -1.03 -8.57
N ILE A 441 28.93 -0.44 -7.40
CA ILE A 441 27.94 -1.03 -6.48
C ILE A 441 26.63 -1.26 -7.22
N ILE A 442 26.06 -0.23 -7.84
CA ILE A 442 24.78 -0.33 -8.54
C ILE A 442 24.84 -1.28 -9.73
N LYS A 443 25.93 -1.26 -10.50
CA LYS A 443 26.14 -2.22 -11.61
C LYS A 443 26.02 -3.67 -11.13
N ARG A 444 26.64 -4.01 -10.00
CA ARG A 444 26.58 -5.35 -9.40
C ARG A 444 25.21 -5.66 -8.83
N VAL A 445 24.58 -4.69 -8.18
CA VAL A 445 23.27 -4.83 -7.54
C VAL A 445 22.16 -5.11 -8.55
N CYS A 446 22.23 -4.55 -9.76
CA CYS A 446 21.28 -4.82 -10.84
C CYS A 446 21.26 -6.29 -11.31
N GLU A 447 22.26 -7.09 -10.95
CA GLU A 447 22.33 -8.53 -11.24
C GLU A 447 21.58 -9.38 -10.21
N GLU A 448 21.38 -8.86 -9.01
CA GLU A 448 20.95 -9.64 -7.86
C GLU A 448 19.51 -10.16 -7.97
N PRO A 449 18.50 -9.41 -8.46
CA PRO A 449 17.15 -9.94 -8.60
C PRO A 449 17.09 -11.19 -9.48
N LEU A 450 17.74 -11.18 -10.65
CA LEU A 450 17.83 -12.35 -11.54
C LEU A 450 18.53 -13.52 -10.85
N ARG A 451 19.64 -13.26 -10.16
CA ARG A 451 20.40 -14.25 -9.41
C ARG A 451 19.52 -14.93 -8.35
N ARG A 452 18.75 -14.15 -7.59
CA ARG A 452 17.87 -14.67 -6.52
C ARG A 452 16.70 -15.48 -7.08
N ILE A 453 16.08 -15.01 -8.14
CA ILE A 453 15.01 -15.76 -8.83
C ILE A 453 15.51 -17.13 -9.29
N ALA A 454 16.72 -17.19 -9.88
CA ALA A 454 17.32 -18.44 -10.31
C ALA A 454 17.63 -19.39 -9.13
N ILE A 455 18.20 -18.86 -8.04
CA ILE A 455 18.48 -19.63 -6.82
C ILE A 455 17.19 -20.21 -6.23
N ASN A 456 16.13 -19.42 -6.13
CA ASN A 456 14.82 -19.87 -5.62
C ASN A 456 14.20 -20.95 -6.53
N ALA A 457 14.54 -20.93 -7.82
CA ALA A 457 14.15 -21.98 -8.78
C ALA A 457 15.01 -23.25 -8.71
N GLY A 458 16.05 -23.26 -7.87
CA GLY A 458 16.95 -24.41 -7.73
C GLY A 458 18.10 -24.43 -8.75
N VAL A 459 18.30 -23.33 -9.48
CA VAL A 459 19.37 -23.18 -10.47
C VAL A 459 20.50 -22.33 -9.90
N GLU A 460 21.76 -22.66 -10.25
CA GLU A 460 22.90 -21.84 -9.82
C GLU A 460 22.81 -20.42 -10.42
N GLY A 461 22.63 -19.43 -9.54
CA GLY A 461 22.33 -18.06 -9.96
C GLY A 461 23.44 -17.41 -10.79
N SER A 462 24.71 -17.79 -10.57
CA SER A 462 25.85 -17.28 -11.34
C SER A 462 25.86 -17.80 -12.77
N ILE A 463 25.47 -19.05 -12.97
CA ILE A 463 25.36 -19.68 -14.31
C ILE A 463 24.18 -19.04 -15.07
N ALA A 464 23.03 -18.91 -14.41
CA ALA A 464 21.86 -18.27 -15.02
C ALA A 464 22.18 -16.83 -15.46
N LEU A 465 22.81 -16.06 -14.58
CA LEU A 465 23.24 -14.69 -14.88
C LEU A 465 24.19 -14.62 -16.09
N GLN A 466 25.20 -15.49 -16.14
CA GLN A 466 26.16 -15.50 -17.22
C GLN A 466 25.48 -15.79 -18.59
N LYS A 467 24.63 -16.80 -18.66
CA LYS A 467 23.86 -17.10 -19.88
C LYS A 467 22.97 -15.94 -20.32
N VAL A 468 22.30 -15.29 -19.39
CA VAL A 468 21.46 -14.13 -19.71
C VAL A 468 22.29 -12.94 -20.19
N LYS A 469 23.49 -12.71 -19.63
CA LYS A 469 24.41 -11.66 -20.11
C LYS A 469 24.88 -11.87 -21.55
N GLU A 470 25.08 -13.10 -21.99
CA GLU A 470 25.46 -13.45 -23.36
C GLU A 470 24.35 -13.13 -24.36
N GLY A 471 23.08 -13.15 -23.92
CA GLY A 471 21.94 -12.79 -24.73
C GLY A 471 21.70 -11.28 -24.84
N LYS A 472 20.79 -10.87 -25.71
CA LYS A 472 20.42 -9.47 -25.96
C LYS A 472 18.93 -9.23 -25.81
N GLY A 473 18.55 -7.96 -25.63
CA GLY A 473 17.14 -7.54 -25.54
C GLY A 473 16.40 -8.22 -24.39
N ALA A 474 15.25 -8.82 -24.67
CA ALA A 474 14.41 -9.48 -23.69
C ALA A 474 14.81 -10.94 -23.36
N PHE A 475 15.92 -11.44 -23.93
CA PHE A 475 16.40 -12.77 -23.60
C PHE A 475 16.75 -12.90 -22.12
N GLY A 476 16.15 -13.88 -21.44
CA GLY A 476 16.28 -14.08 -20.01
C GLY A 476 16.02 -15.52 -19.58
N PHE A 477 16.02 -15.76 -18.28
CA PHE A 477 15.71 -17.04 -17.66
C PHE A 477 14.27 -17.04 -17.16
N ASN A 478 13.42 -17.89 -17.74
CA ASN A 478 12.07 -18.14 -17.24
C ASN A 478 12.13 -19.17 -16.10
N ALA A 479 12.04 -18.69 -14.87
CA ALA A 479 12.16 -19.53 -13.68
C ALA A 479 10.96 -20.48 -13.48
N ALA A 480 9.82 -20.25 -14.13
CA ALA A 480 8.67 -21.15 -14.06
C ALA A 480 8.91 -22.42 -14.87
N THR A 481 9.45 -22.28 -16.09
CA THR A 481 9.74 -23.38 -17.04
C THR A 481 11.19 -23.86 -16.98
N GLU A 482 12.09 -23.10 -16.35
CA GLU A 482 13.56 -23.30 -16.31
C GLU A 482 14.23 -23.17 -17.70
N GLU A 483 13.58 -22.48 -18.63
CA GLU A 483 14.07 -22.25 -19.97
C GLU A 483 14.68 -20.87 -20.16
N TYR A 484 15.56 -20.74 -21.16
CA TYR A 484 16.17 -19.48 -21.59
C TYR A 484 15.52 -19.02 -22.87
N GLU A 485 14.75 -17.94 -22.84
CA GLU A 485 13.92 -17.50 -23.95
C GLU A 485 13.72 -15.96 -23.96
N ASP A 486 13.00 -15.46 -24.97
CA ASP A 486 12.54 -14.06 -25.01
C ASP A 486 11.38 -13.88 -24.03
N LEU A 487 11.66 -13.26 -22.89
CA LEU A 487 10.70 -13.10 -21.79
C LEU A 487 9.50 -12.23 -22.16
N LEU A 488 9.65 -11.26 -23.07
CA LEU A 488 8.49 -10.48 -23.54
C LEU A 488 7.53 -11.35 -24.35
N LYS A 489 8.06 -12.26 -25.20
CA LYS A 489 7.22 -13.19 -25.96
C LYS A 489 6.61 -14.27 -25.08
N ALA A 490 7.35 -14.73 -24.08
CA ALA A 490 6.88 -15.71 -23.10
C ALA A 490 5.84 -15.13 -22.13
N GLY A 491 5.65 -13.80 -22.11
CA GLY A 491 4.72 -13.13 -21.20
C GLY A 491 5.28 -12.92 -19.79
N VAL A 492 6.59 -13.11 -19.58
CA VAL A 492 7.28 -12.81 -18.32
C VAL A 492 7.68 -11.33 -18.34
N ILE A 493 6.81 -10.49 -17.84
CA ILE A 493 6.90 -9.03 -17.96
C ILE A 493 6.65 -8.36 -16.61
N ASP A 494 7.37 -7.27 -16.36
CA ASP A 494 7.23 -6.44 -15.15
C ASP A 494 6.74 -5.04 -15.53
N SER A 495 6.09 -4.35 -14.59
CA SER A 495 5.82 -2.92 -14.71
C SER A 495 7.11 -2.10 -14.60
N ALA A 496 7.33 -1.16 -15.52
CA ALA A 496 8.48 -0.26 -15.45
C ALA A 496 8.47 0.59 -14.17
N LYS A 497 7.29 1.03 -13.70
CA LYS A 497 7.10 1.77 -12.46
C LYS A 497 7.54 0.96 -11.24
N VAL A 498 7.18 -0.33 -11.18
CA VAL A 498 7.57 -1.23 -10.09
C VAL A 498 9.09 -1.37 -10.01
N VAL A 499 9.73 -1.71 -11.14
CA VAL A 499 11.19 -1.90 -11.20
C VAL A 499 11.95 -0.61 -10.84
N ARG A 500 11.49 0.53 -11.36
CA ARG A 500 12.06 1.85 -11.08
C ARG A 500 11.95 2.23 -9.61
N THR A 501 10.74 2.11 -9.03
CA THR A 501 10.45 2.47 -7.65
C THR A 501 11.24 1.58 -6.68
N ALA A 502 11.32 0.28 -6.95
CA ALA A 502 12.12 -0.65 -6.15
C ALA A 502 13.59 -0.22 -6.08
N LEU A 503 14.20 0.14 -7.21
CA LEU A 503 15.59 0.61 -7.24
C LEU A 503 15.78 1.96 -6.54
N GLN A 504 14.87 2.91 -6.76
CA GLN A 504 14.94 4.25 -6.13
C GLN A 504 14.85 4.18 -4.61
N ASN A 505 13.85 3.47 -4.09
CA ASN A 505 13.64 3.36 -2.65
C ASN A 505 14.79 2.58 -1.98
N ALA A 506 15.23 1.49 -2.61
CA ALA A 506 16.37 0.72 -2.14
C ALA A 506 17.64 1.57 -2.04
N ALA A 507 17.96 2.32 -3.09
CA ALA A 507 19.15 3.17 -3.13
C ALA A 507 19.06 4.33 -2.13
N SER A 508 17.89 4.96 -2.00
CA SER A 508 17.67 6.06 -1.07
C SER A 508 17.97 5.64 0.37
N VAL A 509 17.35 4.57 0.85
CA VAL A 509 17.51 4.10 2.23
C VAL A 509 18.89 3.49 2.46
N ALA A 510 19.38 2.64 1.54
CA ALA A 510 20.71 2.03 1.67
C ALA A 510 21.82 3.09 1.69
N SER A 511 21.69 4.19 0.93
CA SER A 511 22.66 5.31 0.96
C SER A 511 22.62 6.08 2.29
N MET A 512 21.43 6.25 2.90
CA MET A 512 21.34 6.84 4.24
C MET A 512 22.01 5.95 5.28
N LEU A 513 21.77 4.64 5.24
CA LEU A 513 22.43 3.69 6.13
C LEU A 513 23.96 3.68 5.95
N LEU A 514 24.42 3.79 4.70
CA LEU A 514 25.85 3.79 4.37
C LEU A 514 26.57 5.02 4.95
N THR A 515 25.90 6.17 4.97
CA THR A 515 26.43 7.43 5.52
C THR A 515 26.20 7.58 7.02
N THR A 516 25.58 6.59 7.68
CA THR A 516 25.36 6.59 9.13
C THR A 516 26.66 6.31 9.88
N GLU A 517 27.00 7.17 10.84
CA GLU A 517 28.21 7.07 11.65
C GLU A 517 27.91 6.69 13.10
N ALA A 518 26.73 7.04 13.62
CA ALA A 518 26.35 6.75 14.99
C ALA A 518 24.89 6.25 15.07
N MET A 519 24.65 5.35 16.02
CA MET A 519 23.33 4.85 16.37
C MET A 519 23.06 5.10 17.85
N VAL A 520 21.85 5.55 18.19
CA VAL A 520 21.44 5.85 19.56
C VAL A 520 20.20 5.04 19.91
N ALA A 521 20.30 4.15 20.88
CA ALA A 521 19.19 3.35 21.36
C ALA A 521 18.96 3.52 22.88
N GLU A 522 17.76 3.25 23.34
CA GLU A 522 17.49 3.16 24.78
C GLU A 522 18.16 1.95 25.38
N LYS A 523 18.80 2.12 26.54
CA LYS A 523 19.33 0.98 27.31
C LYS A 523 18.16 0.08 27.70
N PRO A 524 18.23 -1.25 27.45
CA PRO A 524 17.24 -2.18 27.94
C PRO A 524 17.08 -2.03 29.45
N GLU A 525 15.85 -2.02 29.94
CA GLU A 525 15.59 -2.07 31.38
C GLU A 525 15.99 -3.46 31.90
N ASP A 526 16.83 -3.49 32.93
CA ASP A 526 17.13 -4.71 33.65
C ASP A 526 15.87 -5.23 34.36
N LYS A 527 15.20 -6.21 33.79
CA LYS A 527 14.00 -6.85 34.40
C LYS A 527 14.31 -7.51 35.76
N SER A 528 15.58 -7.58 36.18
CA SER A 528 16.02 -8.11 37.47
C SER A 528 15.92 -7.09 38.61
N ALA A 529 15.57 -5.84 38.37
CA ALA A 529 15.48 -4.79 39.41
C ALA A 529 14.05 -4.49 39.88
N MET A 530 13.13 -5.46 39.85
CA MET A 530 11.95 -5.35 40.69
C MET A 530 12.40 -5.56 42.15
N PRO A 531 12.31 -4.56 43.03
CA PRO A 531 12.57 -4.77 44.45
C PRO A 531 11.58 -5.84 44.96
N PRO A 532 12.03 -6.81 45.77
CA PRO A 532 11.11 -7.75 46.37
C PRO A 532 10.05 -6.96 47.13
N MET A 533 8.78 -7.21 46.85
CA MET A 533 7.69 -6.66 47.65
C MET A 533 7.98 -6.95 49.11
N PRO A 534 7.90 -5.96 50.03
CA PRO A 534 8.03 -6.22 51.46
C PRO A 534 6.91 -7.19 51.80
N GLY A 535 7.30 -8.40 52.16
CA GLY A 535 6.40 -9.41 52.72
C GLY A 535 5.76 -8.81 53.96
N GLY A 536 4.48 -8.47 53.88
CA GLY A 536 3.66 -8.13 55.00
C GLY A 536 3.58 -9.34 55.95
N GLY A 537 4.47 -9.39 56.94
CA GLY A 537 4.35 -10.25 58.08
C GLY A 537 3.10 -9.88 58.83
N MET A 538 2.07 -10.68 58.71
CA MET A 538 0.92 -10.62 59.59
C MET A 538 1.13 -11.69 60.67
N GLY A 539 1.65 -11.20 61.79
CA GLY A 539 1.76 -11.95 63.03
C GLY A 539 0.40 -12.43 63.49
N GLY A 540 0.41 -13.68 63.99
CA GLY A 540 -0.76 -14.34 64.51
C GLY A 540 -1.30 -13.69 65.79
N MET A 541 -2.57 -13.84 65.93
CA MET A 541 -3.24 -13.87 67.27
C MET A 541 -4.49 -14.70 67.12
N GLY A 542 -4.53 -15.80 67.65
CA GLY A 542 -5.08 -16.59 68.66
C GLY A 542 -6.56 -16.43 68.93
N GLY A 543 -7.24 -17.58 68.94
CA GLY A 543 -8.15 -17.84 70.02
C GLY A 543 -9.63 -17.97 69.70
N MET A 544 -10.09 -19.17 69.82
CA MET A 544 -11.30 -19.55 70.58
C MET A 544 -12.68 -19.53 69.94
N GLY A 545 -13.23 -20.73 69.93
CA GLY A 545 -14.62 -21.03 70.35
C GLY A 545 -15.62 -21.01 69.21
N GLY A 546 -16.20 -22.10 68.81
CA GLY A 546 -17.03 -22.96 69.54
C GLY A 546 -18.31 -23.20 68.76
N MET A 547 -18.62 -24.44 68.57
CA MET A 547 -19.95 -25.05 68.67
C MET A 547 -21.10 -24.71 67.72
N GLY A 548 -21.61 -25.76 67.14
CA GLY A 548 -23.03 -25.98 66.83
C GLY A 548 -23.39 -25.69 65.37
N GLY A 549 -23.89 -26.58 64.58
CA GLY A 549 -24.77 -27.68 64.83
C GLY A 549 -25.78 -27.70 63.68
N MET A 550 -25.92 -28.86 63.12
CA MET A 550 -27.17 -29.42 62.59
C MET A 550 -27.96 -28.78 61.47
N GLY A 551 -28.21 -29.65 60.51
CA GLY A 551 -29.50 -29.84 59.85
C GLY A 551 -29.54 -29.19 58.47
N GLY A 552 -29.68 -29.90 57.38
CA GLY A 552 -30.62 -30.92 57.07
C GLY A 552 -31.40 -30.52 55.83
N MET A 553 -31.43 -31.37 54.85
CA MET A 553 -32.51 -31.58 53.90
C MET A 553 -33.01 -30.36 53.06
N MET A 554 -32.97 -30.31 51.81
CA MET A 554 -33.50 -31.15 50.72
C MET A 554 -32.83 -30.74 49.43
#